data_0b8d2c52270bbc9e82f9a30e93b3cf5d
#
_entry.id   0b8d2c52270bbc9e82f9a30e93b3cf5d
#
_cell.length_a   1.000
_cell.length_b   1.000
_cell.length_c   1.000
_cell.angle_alpha   90.00
_cell.angle_beta   90.00
_cell.angle_gamma   90.00
#
_symmetry.space_group_name_H-M   'P 1'
#
loop_
_entity.id
_entity.type
_entity.pdbx_description
1 polymer ?
#
loop_
_entity_poly.entity_id
_entity_poly.type
_entity_poly.pdbx_seq_one_letter_code
_entity_poly.pdbx_strand_id
1 'polypeptide(L)'
;MNLMDVTVKPSEWARQREDEGWHVLSVAVHFYTDHRPFPHIWVATTAIASATTRVKITTSFVNNLLRSPIEVAQAALLLHEVSDGRFELGLGAGWAEGEVVDAGMEYPPPRDRAGMYIEAIQIVRSLLIEGTCTFSGDYYQVNTRNLGPVGDRAPLLIGSVGGPRTVREVTPFLDRVEIKASSASTRGGKLDMGILAEVPEDHLLSMIEKVRNIRPDVELGMFVLCNAGTDDFTKGIEARMGDGLYSRFFGSPEKVADGLGWLADQGISRAQLSPFDDASLDRLAPHLL
;
A
#
# COMPACT_ATOMS: atom_id res chain seq x y z
N MET A 1 1.69 1.46 10.35
CA MET A 1 1.02 0.26 10.88
C MET A 1 -0.30 0.02 10.16
N ASN A 2 -0.69 -1.21 9.88
CA ASN A 2 -1.84 -1.54 9.04
C ASN A 2 -2.98 -2.16 9.86
N LEU A 3 -4.19 -1.55 9.83
CA LEU A 3 -5.38 -2.12 10.43
C LEU A 3 -5.94 -3.23 9.53
N MET A 4 -6.01 -4.43 10.06
CA MET A 4 -6.52 -5.61 9.35
C MET A 4 -7.63 -6.34 10.12
N ASP A 5 -7.79 -6.09 11.41
CA ASP A 5 -8.74 -6.77 12.28
C ASP A 5 -10.09 -6.04 12.33
N VAL A 6 -11.18 -6.73 11.98
CA VAL A 6 -12.55 -6.19 12.05
C VAL A 6 -13.16 -6.21 13.46
N THR A 7 -12.54 -6.92 14.40
CA THR A 7 -13.03 -7.04 15.78
C THR A 7 -12.67 -5.85 16.64
N VAL A 8 -11.67 -5.07 16.23
CA VAL A 8 -11.27 -3.85 16.93
C VAL A 8 -12.03 -2.65 16.39
N LYS A 9 -12.35 -1.70 17.26
CA LYS A 9 -12.92 -0.42 16.84
C LYS A 9 -11.81 0.46 16.24
N PRO A 10 -11.90 0.85 14.96
CA PRO A 10 -10.83 1.61 14.30
C PRO A 10 -10.41 2.88 15.03
N SER A 11 -11.37 3.59 15.65
CA SER A 11 -11.09 4.82 16.40
C SER A 11 -10.33 4.59 17.70
N GLU A 12 -10.61 3.51 18.44
CA GLU A 12 -9.91 3.15 19.67
C GLU A 12 -8.50 2.67 19.37
N TRP A 13 -8.38 1.76 18.38
CA TRP A 13 -7.11 1.27 17.87
C TRP A 13 -6.20 2.42 17.41
N ALA A 14 -6.73 3.37 16.64
CA ALA A 14 -5.96 4.46 16.11
C ALA A 14 -5.41 5.41 17.18
N ARG A 15 -6.22 5.75 18.20
CA ARG A 15 -5.73 6.56 19.35
C ARG A 15 -4.59 5.85 20.08
N GLN A 16 -4.77 4.56 20.38
CA GLN A 16 -3.73 3.78 21.04
C GLN A 16 -2.43 3.80 20.23
N ARG A 17 -2.49 3.57 18.90
CA ARG A 17 -1.30 3.56 18.04
C ARG A 17 -0.67 4.97 17.92
N GLU A 18 -1.48 6.02 17.87
CA GLU A 18 -0.97 7.39 17.91
C GLU A 18 -0.26 7.72 19.24
N ASP A 19 -0.79 7.26 20.36
CA ASP A 19 -0.20 7.46 21.69
C ASP A 19 1.08 6.63 21.90
N GLU A 20 1.19 5.49 21.27
CA GLU A 20 2.41 4.67 21.21
C GLU A 20 3.53 5.32 20.37
N GLY A 21 3.24 6.32 19.54
CA GLY A 21 4.23 7.04 18.73
C GLY A 21 4.30 6.60 17.27
N TRP A 22 3.37 5.78 16.77
CA TRP A 22 3.35 5.43 15.35
C TRP A 22 3.11 6.64 14.46
N HIS A 23 3.92 6.80 13.41
CA HIS A 23 3.86 7.96 12.52
C HIS A 23 2.79 7.83 11.43
N VAL A 24 2.47 6.61 11.00
CA VAL A 24 1.52 6.34 9.92
C VAL A 24 0.63 5.16 10.25
N LEU A 25 -0.67 5.36 10.11
CA LEU A 25 -1.67 4.30 10.17
C LEU A 25 -2.24 4.05 8.79
N SER A 26 -2.46 2.79 8.44
CA SER A 26 -3.04 2.40 7.16
C SER A 26 -4.17 1.39 7.35
N VAL A 27 -5.05 1.32 6.36
CA VAL A 27 -6.11 0.31 6.30
C VAL A 27 -5.84 -0.61 5.13
N ALA A 28 -5.81 -1.91 5.38
CA ALA A 28 -5.72 -2.92 4.33
C ALA A 28 -7.00 -2.93 3.48
N VAL A 29 -6.82 -3.20 2.18
CA VAL A 29 -7.91 -3.14 1.21
C VAL A 29 -8.17 -4.52 0.64
N HIS A 30 -8.92 -5.29 1.40
CA HIS A 30 -9.49 -6.57 0.99
C HIS A 30 -10.94 -6.65 1.51
N PHE A 31 -11.76 -7.48 0.92
CA PHE A 31 -13.04 -7.86 1.51
C PHE A 31 -12.80 -8.92 2.59
N TYR A 32 -11.96 -9.89 2.29
CA TYR A 32 -11.55 -10.99 3.16
C TYR A 32 -10.28 -11.66 2.61
N THR A 33 -9.68 -12.48 3.44
CA THR A 33 -8.73 -13.52 3.02
C THR A 33 -9.27 -14.88 3.46
N ASP A 34 -8.60 -15.98 3.08
CA ASP A 34 -9.00 -17.34 3.49
C ASP A 34 -9.15 -17.52 5.01
N HIS A 35 -8.64 -16.59 5.80
CA HIS A 35 -8.56 -16.70 7.26
C HIS A 35 -9.39 -15.68 8.01
N ARG A 36 -9.72 -14.52 7.42
CA ARG A 36 -10.43 -13.44 8.12
C ARG A 36 -11.07 -12.41 7.17
N PRO A 37 -12.18 -11.76 7.59
CA PRO A 37 -12.69 -10.57 6.94
C PRO A 37 -11.79 -9.36 7.21
N PHE A 38 -11.92 -8.31 6.37
CA PHE A 38 -11.22 -7.04 6.54
C PHE A 38 -12.20 -5.87 6.77
N PRO A 39 -11.78 -4.82 7.47
CA PRO A 39 -12.62 -3.64 7.66
C PRO A 39 -12.86 -2.92 6.33
N HIS A 40 -14.05 -2.34 6.18
CA HIS A 40 -14.35 -1.54 4.98
C HIS A 40 -13.47 -0.30 4.94
N ILE A 41 -12.70 -0.15 3.85
CA ILE A 41 -11.62 0.82 3.75
C ILE A 41 -12.02 2.25 4.09
N TRP A 42 -13.06 2.80 3.45
CA TRP A 42 -13.45 4.20 3.66
C TRP A 42 -14.04 4.44 5.04
N VAL A 43 -14.85 3.49 5.56
CA VAL A 43 -15.44 3.59 6.89
C VAL A 43 -14.37 3.56 7.98
N ALA A 44 -13.44 2.61 7.90
CA ALA A 44 -12.35 2.51 8.87
C ALA A 44 -11.39 3.70 8.78
N THR A 45 -11.02 4.12 7.57
CA THR A 45 -10.13 5.28 7.37
C THR A 45 -10.74 6.57 7.90
N THR A 46 -12.05 6.79 7.69
CA THR A 46 -12.75 7.95 8.25
C THR A 46 -12.77 7.92 9.77
N ALA A 47 -13.04 6.74 10.37
CA ALA A 47 -13.03 6.59 11.82
C ALA A 47 -11.64 6.86 12.43
N ILE A 48 -10.57 6.43 11.76
CA ILE A 48 -9.17 6.74 12.15
C ILE A 48 -8.91 8.25 12.02
N ALA A 49 -9.26 8.84 10.88
CA ALA A 49 -9.04 10.27 10.62
C ALA A 49 -9.70 11.17 11.66
N SER A 50 -10.95 10.85 12.04
CA SER A 50 -11.71 11.62 13.02
C SER A 50 -11.26 11.40 14.47
N ALA A 51 -10.52 10.30 14.74
CA ALA A 51 -10.12 9.93 16.09
C ALA A 51 -8.69 10.35 16.46
N THR A 52 -7.88 10.76 15.49
CA THR A 52 -6.46 11.08 15.62
C THR A 52 -6.17 12.52 15.21
N THR A 53 -5.03 13.07 15.61
CA THR A 53 -4.66 14.47 15.36
C THR A 53 -3.25 14.65 14.78
N ARG A 54 -2.38 13.65 14.86
CA ARG A 54 -0.96 13.76 14.50
C ARG A 54 -0.55 12.77 13.40
N VAL A 55 -0.99 11.51 13.51
CA VAL A 55 -0.57 10.46 12.58
C VAL A 55 -1.03 10.73 11.16
N LYS A 56 -0.19 10.40 10.21
CA LYS A 56 -0.58 10.29 8.82
C LYS A 56 -1.47 9.06 8.60
N ILE A 57 -2.37 9.14 7.64
CA ILE A 57 -3.34 8.09 7.38
C ILE A 57 -3.25 7.74 5.90
N THR A 58 -3.13 6.45 5.57
CA THR A 58 -3.04 6.03 4.18
C THR A 58 -3.87 4.77 3.90
N THR A 59 -4.21 4.56 2.65
CA THR A 59 -4.79 3.30 2.18
C THR A 59 -3.70 2.37 1.66
N SER A 60 -3.79 1.06 1.93
CA SER A 60 -2.71 0.11 1.68
C SER A 60 -3.12 -1.14 0.88
N PHE A 61 -3.37 -1.09 -0.38
CA PHE A 61 -3.63 0.02 -1.31
C PHE A 61 -5.06 -0.11 -1.82
N VAL A 62 -5.72 0.98 -2.20
CA VAL A 62 -7.03 0.85 -2.88
C VAL A 62 -6.87 -0.07 -4.09
N ASN A 63 -7.69 -1.12 -4.14
CA ASN A 63 -7.71 -2.04 -5.27
C ASN A 63 -8.47 -1.41 -6.44
N ASN A 64 -7.75 -1.08 -7.51
CA ASN A 64 -8.31 -0.44 -8.70
C ASN A 64 -9.40 -1.28 -9.41
N LEU A 65 -9.39 -2.59 -9.24
CA LEU A 65 -10.41 -3.47 -9.84
C LEU A 65 -11.77 -3.37 -9.14
N LEU A 66 -11.78 -2.98 -7.86
CA LEU A 66 -12.97 -2.95 -7.03
C LEU A 66 -13.63 -1.56 -6.96
N ARG A 67 -13.04 -0.52 -7.57
CA ARG A 67 -13.42 0.87 -7.37
C ARG A 67 -13.29 1.71 -8.63
N SER A 68 -14.22 2.63 -8.81
CA SER A 68 -14.11 3.65 -9.87
C SER A 68 -13.03 4.69 -9.50
N PRO A 69 -12.17 5.11 -10.45
CA PRO A 69 -11.21 6.21 -10.21
C PRO A 69 -11.86 7.51 -9.73
N ILE A 70 -13.09 7.80 -10.15
CA ILE A 70 -13.83 9.00 -9.72
C ILE A 70 -14.23 8.88 -8.25
N GLU A 71 -14.79 7.73 -7.84
CA GLU A 71 -15.17 7.47 -6.44
C GLU A 71 -13.94 7.52 -5.52
N VAL A 72 -12.83 6.95 -5.97
CA VAL A 72 -11.56 6.97 -5.23
C VAL A 72 -11.05 8.40 -5.02
N ALA A 73 -11.06 9.22 -6.06
CA ALA A 73 -10.64 10.63 -5.96
C ALA A 73 -11.58 11.43 -5.05
N GLN A 74 -12.91 11.24 -5.16
CA GLN A 74 -13.89 11.91 -4.29
C GLN A 74 -13.69 11.55 -2.81
N ALA A 75 -13.53 10.26 -2.50
CA ALA A 75 -13.27 9.82 -1.15
C ALA A 75 -11.96 10.38 -0.59
N ALA A 76 -10.90 10.42 -1.42
CA ALA A 76 -9.60 10.95 -1.02
C ALA A 76 -9.63 12.44 -0.71
N LEU A 77 -10.30 13.24 -1.54
CA LEU A 77 -10.47 14.68 -1.32
C LEU A 77 -11.18 14.97 0.01
N LEU A 78 -12.28 14.25 0.27
CA LEU A 78 -13.03 14.45 1.51
C LEU A 78 -12.27 13.94 2.74
N LEU A 79 -11.57 12.82 2.63
CA LEU A 79 -10.74 12.29 3.72
C LEU A 79 -9.56 13.23 4.04
N HIS A 80 -8.99 13.87 3.04
CA HIS A 80 -7.95 14.89 3.24
C HIS A 80 -8.47 16.06 4.06
N GLU A 81 -9.66 16.56 3.74
CA GLU A 81 -10.35 17.61 4.49
C GLU A 81 -10.67 17.15 5.92
N VAL A 82 -11.34 16.01 6.09
CA VAL A 82 -11.72 15.45 7.41
C VAL A 82 -10.52 15.20 8.31
N SER A 83 -9.36 14.92 7.73
CA SER A 83 -8.12 14.63 8.47
C SER A 83 -7.21 15.85 8.66
N ASP A 84 -7.64 17.07 8.31
CA ASP A 84 -6.80 18.28 8.35
C ASP A 84 -5.48 18.07 7.56
N GLY A 85 -5.57 17.51 6.35
CA GLY A 85 -4.43 17.34 5.45
C GLY A 85 -3.50 16.17 5.77
N ARG A 86 -3.88 15.25 6.67
CA ARG A 86 -3.06 14.09 7.07
C ARG A 86 -3.27 12.85 6.19
N PHE A 87 -4.33 12.82 5.40
CA PHE A 87 -4.64 11.67 4.54
C PHE A 87 -3.75 11.64 3.30
N GLU A 88 -3.26 10.46 2.95
CA GLU A 88 -2.48 10.12 1.76
C GLU A 88 -3.20 8.98 1.02
N LEU A 89 -3.42 9.12 -0.30
CA LEU A 89 -4.10 8.11 -1.10
C LEU A 89 -3.12 7.08 -1.66
N GLY A 90 -3.18 5.85 -1.19
CA GLY A 90 -2.47 4.72 -1.77
C GLY A 90 -3.34 3.95 -2.77
N LEU A 91 -2.91 3.82 -4.03
CA LEU A 91 -3.61 3.10 -5.10
C LEU A 91 -2.75 1.99 -5.70
N GLY A 92 -3.34 0.83 -5.96
CA GLY A 92 -2.69 -0.35 -6.53
C GLY A 92 -3.51 -1.03 -7.62
N ALA A 93 -2.85 -1.82 -8.46
CA ALA A 93 -3.45 -2.50 -9.62
C ALA A 93 -4.47 -3.61 -9.26
N GLY A 94 -4.49 -4.07 -8.02
CA GLY A 94 -5.25 -5.27 -7.61
C GLY A 94 -4.52 -6.58 -7.94
N TRP A 95 -4.57 -7.54 -7.01
CA TRP A 95 -3.85 -8.81 -7.18
C TRP A 95 -4.62 -10.05 -6.71
N ALA A 96 -5.52 -9.90 -5.72
CA ALA A 96 -6.24 -11.05 -5.14
C ALA A 96 -7.39 -11.45 -6.07
N GLU A 97 -7.21 -12.54 -6.81
CA GLU A 97 -8.19 -13.02 -7.78
C GLU A 97 -9.49 -13.46 -7.11
N GLY A 98 -9.37 -14.23 -6.01
CA GLY A 98 -10.53 -14.81 -5.34
C GLY A 98 -11.58 -13.77 -4.94
N GLU A 99 -11.16 -12.68 -4.29
CA GLU A 99 -12.11 -11.64 -3.83
C GLU A 99 -12.79 -10.89 -5.00
N VAL A 100 -12.12 -10.76 -6.15
CA VAL A 100 -12.68 -10.10 -7.34
C VAL A 100 -13.72 -11.00 -7.98
N VAL A 101 -13.39 -12.29 -8.16
CA VAL A 101 -14.29 -13.29 -8.76
C VAL A 101 -15.50 -13.55 -7.88
N ASP A 102 -15.30 -13.69 -6.57
CA ASP A 102 -16.38 -13.92 -5.61
C ASP A 102 -17.32 -12.70 -5.47
N ALA A 103 -16.82 -11.50 -5.76
CA ALA A 103 -17.63 -10.29 -5.87
C ALA A 103 -18.42 -10.20 -7.20
N GLY A 104 -18.35 -11.24 -8.05
CA GLY A 104 -19.05 -11.29 -9.33
C GLY A 104 -18.41 -10.44 -10.43
N MET A 105 -17.14 -10.04 -10.27
CA MET A 105 -16.43 -9.22 -11.22
C MET A 105 -15.43 -10.03 -12.04
N GLU A 106 -15.11 -9.55 -13.24
CA GLU A 106 -14.06 -10.13 -14.06
C GLU A 106 -12.68 -9.84 -13.45
N TYR A 107 -11.80 -10.86 -13.44
CA TYR A 107 -10.41 -10.70 -13.08
C TYR A 107 -9.54 -10.62 -14.35
N PRO A 108 -9.15 -9.41 -14.78
CA PRO A 108 -8.44 -9.23 -16.04
C PRO A 108 -7.03 -9.82 -16.00
N PRO A 109 -6.45 -10.17 -17.16
CA PRO A 109 -5.05 -10.58 -17.26
C PRO A 109 -4.09 -9.53 -16.69
N PRO A 110 -2.88 -9.91 -16.23
CA PRO A 110 -1.93 -8.99 -15.61
C PRO A 110 -1.58 -7.75 -16.45
N ARG A 111 -1.56 -7.89 -17.79
CA ARG A 111 -1.33 -6.79 -18.73
C ARG A 111 -2.43 -5.74 -18.66
N ASP A 112 -3.68 -6.18 -18.63
CA ASP A 112 -4.85 -5.31 -18.64
C ASP A 112 -5.05 -4.66 -17.26
N ARG A 113 -4.85 -5.42 -16.16
CA ARG A 113 -4.83 -4.85 -14.81
C ARG A 113 -3.81 -3.71 -14.68
N ALA A 114 -2.61 -3.90 -15.24
CA ALA A 114 -1.60 -2.85 -15.28
C ALA A 114 -2.05 -1.65 -16.12
N GLY A 115 -2.68 -1.88 -17.27
CA GLY A 115 -3.21 -0.81 -18.14
C GLY A 115 -4.32 -0.02 -17.45
N MET A 116 -5.31 -0.71 -16.86
CA MET A 116 -6.37 -0.08 -16.06
C MET A 116 -5.81 0.76 -14.92
N TYR A 117 -4.80 0.25 -14.23
CA TYR A 117 -4.15 0.96 -13.13
C TYR A 117 -3.42 2.22 -13.58
N ILE A 118 -2.71 2.16 -14.71
CA ILE A 118 -1.99 3.31 -15.28
C ILE A 118 -2.98 4.43 -15.65
N GLU A 119 -4.08 4.10 -16.32
CA GLU A 119 -5.12 5.07 -16.67
C GLU A 119 -5.80 5.63 -15.41
N ALA A 120 -6.11 4.78 -14.44
CA ALA A 120 -6.70 5.21 -13.17
C ALA A 120 -5.81 6.20 -12.40
N ILE A 121 -4.50 5.99 -12.35
CA ILE A 121 -3.55 6.93 -11.73
C ILE A 121 -3.60 8.30 -12.41
N GLN A 122 -3.66 8.36 -13.74
CA GLN A 122 -3.75 9.62 -14.49
C GLN A 122 -5.06 10.35 -14.21
N ILE A 123 -6.18 9.62 -14.22
CA ILE A 123 -7.52 10.16 -13.91
C ILE A 123 -7.56 10.69 -12.47
N VAL A 124 -7.12 9.88 -11.51
CA VAL A 124 -7.10 10.25 -10.10
C VAL A 124 -6.21 11.48 -9.87
N ARG A 125 -5.01 11.52 -10.48
CA ARG A 125 -4.11 12.68 -10.36
C ARG A 125 -4.76 13.97 -10.86
N SER A 126 -5.42 13.95 -12.02
CA SER A 126 -6.15 15.11 -12.54
C SER A 126 -7.27 15.55 -11.60
N LEU A 127 -8.08 14.60 -11.11
CA LEU A 127 -9.20 14.89 -10.21
C LEU A 127 -8.76 15.43 -8.85
N LEU A 128 -7.64 14.94 -8.30
CA LEU A 128 -7.12 15.42 -7.01
C LEU A 128 -6.60 16.86 -7.09
N ILE A 129 -6.03 17.26 -8.22
CA ILE A 129 -5.43 18.60 -8.38
C ILE A 129 -6.44 19.60 -8.89
N GLU A 130 -7.26 19.23 -9.88
CA GLU A 130 -8.09 20.17 -10.63
C GLU A 130 -9.58 20.03 -10.34
N GLY A 131 -10.02 18.92 -9.73
CA GLY A 131 -11.44 18.59 -9.55
C GLY A 131 -12.17 18.29 -10.87
N THR A 132 -11.45 18.25 -11.98
CA THR A 132 -11.97 17.96 -13.32
C THR A 132 -11.10 16.96 -14.06
N CYS A 133 -11.69 16.16 -14.94
CA CYS A 133 -10.95 15.24 -15.78
C CYS A 133 -11.71 14.94 -17.07
N THR A 134 -11.09 15.14 -18.22
CA THR A 134 -11.53 14.60 -19.50
C THR A 134 -10.48 13.62 -19.98
N PHE A 135 -10.82 12.34 -20.00
CA PHE A 135 -9.89 11.24 -20.30
C PHE A 135 -10.55 10.23 -21.24
N SER A 136 -9.82 9.80 -22.26
CA SER A 136 -10.25 8.78 -23.22
C SER A 136 -9.11 7.80 -23.43
N GLY A 137 -9.16 6.67 -22.73
CA GLY A 137 -8.18 5.59 -22.78
C GLY A 137 -8.75 4.29 -23.32
N ASP A 138 -7.98 3.23 -23.18
CA ASP A 138 -8.38 1.88 -23.57
C ASP A 138 -9.39 1.27 -22.59
N TYR A 139 -9.30 1.66 -21.30
CA TYR A 139 -10.08 1.07 -20.21
C TYR A 139 -11.09 2.05 -19.60
N TYR A 140 -10.80 3.35 -19.62
CA TYR A 140 -11.67 4.36 -19.01
C TYR A 140 -12.04 5.47 -19.99
N GLN A 141 -13.32 5.87 -19.93
CA GLN A 141 -13.85 7.04 -20.60
C GLN A 141 -14.45 7.95 -19.53
N VAL A 142 -13.79 9.08 -19.23
CA VAL A 142 -14.17 9.98 -18.14
C VAL A 142 -14.37 11.39 -18.65
N ASN A 143 -15.45 12.02 -18.19
CA ASN A 143 -15.72 13.44 -18.42
C ASN A 143 -16.38 14.02 -17.16
N THR A 144 -15.56 14.24 -16.14
CA THR A 144 -15.96 14.81 -14.84
C THR A 144 -15.66 16.30 -14.82
N ARG A 145 -16.64 17.10 -14.46
CA ARG A 145 -16.55 18.58 -14.56
C ARG A 145 -16.44 19.29 -13.24
N ASN A 146 -16.82 18.65 -12.15
CA ASN A 146 -16.85 19.29 -10.82
C ASN A 146 -16.81 18.20 -9.74
N LEU A 147 -15.62 17.87 -9.29
CA LEU A 147 -15.39 16.96 -8.18
C LEU A 147 -14.74 17.76 -7.06
N GLY A 148 -15.23 17.62 -5.85
CA GLY A 148 -14.64 18.34 -4.72
C GLY A 148 -14.95 17.68 -3.37
N PRO A 149 -14.44 18.27 -2.28
CA PRO A 149 -13.74 19.56 -2.19
C PRO A 149 -12.31 19.48 -2.78
N VAL A 150 -11.91 20.50 -3.52
CA VAL A 150 -10.51 20.72 -3.94
C VAL A 150 -10.00 21.91 -3.13
N GLY A 151 -9.16 21.63 -2.14
CA GLY A 151 -8.55 22.63 -1.30
C GLY A 151 -7.22 23.17 -1.85
N ASP A 152 -6.54 23.99 -1.08
CA ASP A 152 -5.22 24.56 -1.44
C ASP A 152 -4.14 23.50 -1.60
N ARG A 153 -4.33 22.32 -1.03
CA ARG A 153 -3.43 21.17 -1.12
C ARG A 153 -4.20 19.90 -1.46
N ALA A 154 -3.77 19.21 -2.48
CA ALA A 154 -4.26 17.88 -2.79
C ALA A 154 -3.66 16.83 -1.83
N PRO A 155 -4.39 15.73 -1.51
CA PRO A 155 -3.79 14.58 -0.85
C PRO A 155 -2.65 14.02 -1.70
N LEU A 156 -1.58 13.55 -1.04
CA LEU A 156 -0.49 12.88 -1.76
C LEU A 156 -1.01 11.61 -2.43
N LEU A 157 -0.65 11.43 -3.69
CA LEU A 157 -0.94 10.23 -4.46
C LEU A 157 0.24 9.26 -4.38
N ILE A 158 -0.01 8.09 -3.80
CA ILE A 158 0.96 7.02 -3.63
C ILE A 158 0.57 5.87 -4.55
N GLY A 159 1.50 5.41 -5.35
CA GLY A 159 1.25 4.30 -6.26
C GLY A 159 2.16 3.12 -5.99
N SER A 160 1.57 1.92 -5.96
CA SER A 160 2.33 0.69 -5.87
C SER A 160 2.85 0.27 -7.24
N VAL A 161 4.18 0.12 -7.38
CA VAL A 161 4.83 -0.31 -8.61
C VAL A 161 5.61 -1.61 -8.40
N GLY A 162 5.45 -2.57 -9.31
CA GLY A 162 6.09 -3.89 -9.16
C GLY A 162 6.64 -4.46 -10.45
N GLY A 163 6.42 -3.81 -11.58
CA GLY A 163 6.92 -4.26 -12.88
C GLY A 163 7.46 -3.12 -13.72
N PRO A 164 8.26 -3.40 -14.76
CA PRO A 164 8.91 -2.36 -15.58
C PRO A 164 7.93 -1.37 -16.21
N ARG A 165 6.75 -1.85 -16.62
CA ARG A 165 5.71 -0.99 -17.22
C ARG A 165 5.13 -0.03 -16.20
N THR A 166 4.74 -0.52 -15.03
CA THR A 166 4.17 0.34 -13.97
C THR A 166 5.22 1.31 -13.42
N VAL A 167 6.48 0.88 -13.25
CA VAL A 167 7.58 1.79 -12.90
C VAL A 167 7.65 2.95 -13.88
N ARG A 168 7.68 2.67 -15.19
CA ARG A 168 7.84 3.70 -16.22
C ARG A 168 6.63 4.62 -16.35
N GLU A 169 5.42 4.06 -16.35
CA GLU A 169 4.21 4.76 -16.75
C GLU A 169 3.45 5.37 -15.57
N VAL A 170 3.67 4.92 -14.33
CA VAL A 170 2.99 5.42 -13.13
C VAL A 170 3.85 6.41 -12.34
N THR A 171 5.16 6.18 -12.21
CA THR A 171 6.08 7.03 -11.44
C THR A 171 5.97 8.54 -11.73
N PRO A 172 5.79 9.00 -13.00
CA PRO A 172 5.68 10.44 -13.27
C PRO A 172 4.54 11.17 -12.56
N PHE A 173 3.50 10.46 -12.16
CA PHE A 173 2.28 11.01 -11.58
C PHE A 173 2.23 10.95 -10.06
N LEU A 174 3.21 10.29 -9.41
CA LEU A 174 3.17 10.00 -7.99
C LEU A 174 3.95 11.00 -7.14
N ASP A 175 3.47 11.24 -5.94
CA ASP A 175 4.18 11.98 -4.89
C ASP A 175 5.08 11.05 -4.08
N ARG A 176 4.69 9.77 -3.91
CA ARG A 176 5.53 8.69 -3.39
C ARG A 176 5.35 7.42 -4.21
N VAL A 177 6.45 6.79 -4.55
CA VAL A 177 6.47 5.47 -5.21
C VAL A 177 6.62 4.38 -4.16
N GLU A 178 5.63 3.52 -4.06
CA GLU A 178 5.71 2.34 -3.20
C GLU A 178 6.21 1.14 -4.00
N ILE A 179 7.44 0.73 -3.74
CA ILE A 179 8.06 -0.39 -4.44
C ILE A 179 7.52 -1.70 -3.91
N LYS A 180 6.92 -2.51 -4.77
CA LYS A 180 6.48 -3.87 -4.48
C LYS A 180 7.47 -4.88 -5.05
N ALA A 181 8.60 -5.08 -4.38
CA ALA A 181 9.62 -6.06 -4.79
C ALA A 181 9.05 -7.49 -4.85
N SER A 182 8.02 -7.79 -4.04
CA SER A 182 7.27 -9.06 -4.05
C SER A 182 6.28 -9.22 -5.20
N SER A 183 6.25 -8.35 -6.20
CA SER A 183 5.20 -8.36 -7.24
C SER A 183 5.09 -9.68 -8.01
N ALA A 184 6.19 -10.40 -8.20
CA ALA A 184 6.20 -11.72 -8.85
C ALA A 184 5.43 -12.76 -8.03
N SER A 185 5.55 -12.73 -6.69
CA SER A 185 4.92 -13.69 -5.78
C SER A 185 3.38 -13.57 -5.70
N THR A 186 2.81 -12.49 -6.22
CA THR A 186 1.34 -12.28 -6.24
C THR A 186 0.76 -12.22 -7.64
N ARG A 187 1.56 -12.45 -8.68
CA ARG A 187 1.13 -12.32 -10.09
C ARG A 187 0.01 -13.31 -10.45
N GLY A 188 0.04 -14.49 -9.89
CA GLY A 188 -0.96 -15.55 -10.09
C GLY A 188 -2.25 -15.39 -9.30
N GLY A 189 -2.50 -14.24 -8.68
CA GLY A 189 -3.74 -13.99 -7.90
C GLY A 189 -3.71 -14.49 -6.46
N LYS A 190 -2.64 -15.20 -6.06
CA LYS A 190 -2.38 -15.67 -4.69
C LYS A 190 -0.93 -15.40 -4.32
N LEU A 191 -0.65 -15.29 -3.02
CA LEU A 191 0.72 -15.15 -2.53
C LEU A 191 1.46 -16.50 -2.60
N ASP A 192 2.56 -16.52 -3.35
CA ASP A 192 3.47 -17.66 -3.45
C ASP A 192 4.72 -17.39 -2.59
N MET A 193 4.84 -18.15 -1.50
CA MET A 193 5.95 -18.00 -0.55
C MET A 193 7.29 -18.51 -1.11
N GLY A 194 7.28 -19.45 -2.04
CA GLY A 194 8.50 -19.93 -2.71
C GLY A 194 9.09 -18.82 -3.60
N ILE A 195 8.25 -18.20 -4.43
CA ILE A 195 8.67 -17.06 -5.26
C ILE A 195 9.10 -15.86 -4.38
N LEU A 196 8.43 -15.64 -3.25
CA LEU A 196 8.81 -14.57 -2.31
C LEU A 196 10.21 -14.79 -1.75
N ALA A 197 10.54 -16.01 -1.37
CA ALA A 197 11.85 -16.39 -0.81
C ALA A 197 13.01 -16.21 -1.81
N GLU A 198 12.73 -16.35 -3.11
CA GLU A 198 13.71 -16.23 -4.18
C GLU A 198 13.96 -14.78 -4.67
N VAL A 199 13.24 -13.79 -4.14
CA VAL A 199 13.44 -12.39 -4.56
C VAL A 199 14.84 -11.91 -4.14
N PRO A 200 15.74 -11.59 -5.09
CA PRO A 200 17.09 -11.15 -4.74
C PRO A 200 17.10 -9.66 -4.32
N GLU A 201 18.07 -9.29 -3.51
CA GLU A 201 18.27 -7.88 -3.11
C GLU A 201 18.50 -6.96 -4.31
N ASP A 202 19.28 -7.42 -5.30
CA ASP A 202 19.55 -6.67 -6.53
C ASP A 202 18.29 -6.31 -7.31
N HIS A 203 17.21 -7.07 -7.15
CA HIS A 203 15.92 -6.73 -7.76
C HIS A 203 15.37 -5.42 -7.18
N LEU A 204 15.40 -5.25 -5.85
CA LEU A 204 14.97 -4.01 -5.20
C LEU A 204 15.88 -2.85 -5.63
N LEU A 205 17.19 -3.02 -5.58
CA LEU A 205 18.16 -1.98 -5.95
C LEU A 205 17.97 -1.52 -7.40
N SER A 206 17.75 -2.46 -8.32
CA SER A 206 17.42 -2.15 -9.72
C SER A 206 16.08 -1.40 -9.87
N MET A 207 15.08 -1.70 -9.04
CA MET A 207 13.81 -0.96 -9.06
C MET A 207 13.99 0.47 -8.55
N ILE A 208 14.75 0.67 -7.47
CA ILE A 208 15.09 1.99 -6.93
C ILE A 208 15.78 2.83 -8.00
N GLU A 209 16.81 2.29 -8.64
CA GLU A 209 17.53 2.96 -9.71
C GLU A 209 16.61 3.38 -10.87
N LYS A 210 15.75 2.48 -11.33
CA LYS A 210 14.79 2.79 -12.41
C LYS A 210 13.81 3.89 -12.03
N VAL A 211 13.32 3.91 -10.80
CA VAL A 211 12.45 4.98 -10.30
C VAL A 211 13.22 6.30 -10.25
N ARG A 212 14.43 6.31 -9.69
CA ARG A 212 15.28 7.50 -9.59
C ARG A 212 15.67 8.08 -10.96
N ASN A 213 15.86 7.23 -11.97
CA ASN A 213 16.11 7.69 -13.34
C ASN A 213 14.90 8.41 -13.97
N ILE A 214 13.67 8.17 -13.48
CA ILE A 214 12.45 8.84 -13.95
C ILE A 214 12.15 10.08 -13.10
N ARG A 215 12.21 9.95 -11.79
CA ARG A 215 11.94 10.99 -10.80
C ARG A 215 13.00 10.95 -9.68
N PRO A 216 14.12 11.69 -9.84
CA PRO A 216 15.24 11.68 -8.87
C PRO A 216 14.82 12.00 -7.44
N ASP A 217 13.87 12.93 -7.28
CA ASP A 217 13.48 13.48 -5.97
C ASP A 217 12.20 12.84 -5.40
N VAL A 218 11.61 11.84 -6.07
CA VAL A 218 10.39 11.23 -5.59
C VAL A 218 10.63 10.48 -4.28
N GLU A 219 9.72 10.59 -3.34
CA GLU A 219 9.76 9.81 -2.10
C GLU A 219 9.59 8.31 -2.42
N LEU A 220 10.39 7.46 -1.76
CA LEU A 220 10.32 6.01 -1.93
C LEU A 220 9.76 5.34 -0.68
N GLY A 221 8.80 4.47 -0.87
CA GLY A 221 8.31 3.53 0.12
C GLY A 221 8.48 2.08 -0.34
N MET A 222 8.32 1.15 0.58
CA MET A 222 8.27 -0.27 0.28
C MET A 222 7.18 -0.97 1.09
N PHE A 223 6.36 -1.76 0.40
CA PHE A 223 5.46 -2.71 1.06
C PHE A 223 6.25 -3.94 1.51
N VAL A 224 6.32 -4.14 2.82
CA VAL A 224 7.15 -5.16 3.46
C VAL A 224 6.27 -6.23 4.09
N LEU A 225 6.27 -7.42 3.50
CA LEU A 225 5.77 -8.63 4.16
C LEU A 225 6.79 -9.02 5.24
N CYS A 226 6.34 -9.20 6.48
CA CYS A 226 7.23 -9.48 7.61
C CYS A 226 6.59 -10.35 8.67
N ASN A 227 7.40 -10.92 9.55
CA ASN A 227 6.96 -11.47 10.83
C ASN A 227 8.09 -11.39 11.86
N ALA A 228 7.81 -10.73 12.98
CA ALA A 228 8.78 -10.57 14.06
C ALA A 228 8.39 -11.42 15.26
N GLY A 229 9.29 -12.31 15.69
CA GLY A 229 9.07 -13.19 16.82
C GLY A 229 10.14 -14.27 16.95
N THR A 230 10.05 -15.05 18.04
CA THR A 230 10.96 -16.18 18.30
C THR A 230 10.20 -17.50 18.49
N ASP A 231 8.89 -17.46 18.21
CA ASP A 231 8.01 -18.63 18.28
C ASP A 231 8.21 -19.59 17.09
N ASP A 232 7.64 -20.77 17.17
CA ASP A 232 7.81 -21.80 16.14
C ASP A 232 7.18 -21.43 14.80
N PHE A 233 6.11 -20.62 14.79
CA PHE A 233 5.50 -20.11 13.56
C PHE A 233 6.47 -19.19 12.81
N THR A 234 7.04 -18.20 13.54
CA THR A 234 8.03 -17.28 12.97
C THR A 234 9.27 -18.02 12.48
N LYS A 235 9.84 -18.93 13.27
CA LYS A 235 10.99 -19.77 12.88
C LYS A 235 10.68 -20.61 11.64
N GLY A 236 9.45 -21.14 11.54
CA GLY A 236 9.02 -21.95 10.39
C GLY A 236 8.95 -21.13 9.09
N ILE A 237 8.54 -19.87 9.15
CA ILE A 237 8.55 -18.97 8.00
C ILE A 237 9.98 -18.54 7.68
N GLU A 238 10.74 -18.09 8.69
CA GLU A 238 12.14 -17.66 8.54
C GLU A 238 12.99 -18.72 7.81
N ALA A 239 12.87 -19.98 8.22
CA ALA A 239 13.57 -21.10 7.59
C ALA A 239 13.25 -21.30 6.10
N ARG A 240 12.11 -20.80 5.63
CA ARG A 240 11.68 -20.87 4.21
C ARG A 240 12.18 -19.70 3.37
N MET A 241 12.60 -18.59 3.98
CA MET A 241 12.98 -17.37 3.25
C MET A 241 14.38 -17.42 2.64
N GLY A 242 15.18 -18.45 2.93
CA GLY A 242 16.53 -18.58 2.35
C GLY A 242 17.39 -17.33 2.55
N ASP A 243 18.13 -16.94 1.51
CA ASP A 243 19.05 -15.81 1.50
C ASP A 243 18.51 -14.61 0.67
N GLY A 244 17.25 -14.64 0.25
CA GLY A 244 16.64 -13.58 -0.53
C GLY A 244 16.37 -12.31 0.28
N LEU A 245 15.94 -11.24 -0.40
CA LEU A 245 15.59 -9.94 0.18
C LEU A 245 14.69 -10.07 1.42
N TYR A 246 13.69 -10.95 1.34
CA TYR A 246 12.68 -11.09 2.38
C TYR A 246 13.18 -11.83 3.62
N SER A 247 14.33 -12.52 3.56
CA SER A 247 14.96 -13.14 4.74
C SER A 247 15.27 -12.12 5.86
N ARG A 248 15.44 -10.84 5.51
CA ARG A 248 15.69 -9.74 6.44
C ARG A 248 14.48 -9.40 7.31
N PHE A 249 13.26 -9.73 6.85
CA PHE A 249 12.01 -9.27 7.46
C PHE A 249 11.26 -10.38 8.21
N PHE A 250 11.90 -11.54 8.37
CA PHE A 250 11.37 -12.68 9.14
C PHE A 250 12.39 -13.13 10.16
N GLY A 251 11.99 -13.24 11.44
CA GLY A 251 12.86 -13.66 12.54
C GLY A 251 12.67 -12.85 13.79
N SER A 252 13.72 -12.69 14.60
CA SER A 252 13.63 -11.91 15.84
C SER A 252 13.28 -10.44 15.55
N PRO A 253 12.67 -9.72 16.54
CA PRO A 253 12.35 -8.31 16.36
C PRO A 253 13.57 -7.46 15.98
N GLU A 254 14.75 -7.75 16.58
CA GLU A 254 16.01 -7.08 16.28
C GLU A 254 16.41 -7.28 14.81
N LYS A 255 16.35 -8.54 14.31
CA LYS A 255 16.68 -8.85 12.91
C LYS A 255 15.79 -8.11 11.95
N VAL A 256 14.48 -8.05 12.23
CA VAL A 256 13.53 -7.34 11.37
C VAL A 256 13.79 -5.84 11.42
N ALA A 257 14.08 -5.27 12.58
CA ALA A 257 14.44 -3.86 12.72
C ALA A 257 15.73 -3.52 11.95
N ASP A 258 16.78 -4.36 12.03
CA ASP A 258 18.00 -4.22 11.23
C ASP A 258 17.69 -4.27 9.72
N GLY A 259 16.80 -5.16 9.29
CA GLY A 259 16.33 -5.23 7.91
C GLY A 259 15.63 -3.94 7.44
N LEU A 260 14.83 -3.32 8.31
CA LEU A 260 14.20 -2.03 8.04
C LEU A 260 15.22 -0.89 8.02
N GLY A 261 16.22 -0.91 8.90
CA GLY A 261 17.37 0.01 8.86
C GLY A 261 18.12 -0.08 7.53
N TRP A 262 18.39 -1.30 7.06
CA TRP A 262 18.99 -1.51 5.75
C TRP A 262 18.16 -0.91 4.60
N LEU A 263 16.81 -1.00 4.64
CA LEU A 263 15.97 -0.32 3.65
C LEU A 263 16.14 1.20 3.66
N ALA A 264 16.26 1.78 4.85
CA ALA A 264 16.51 3.23 4.99
C ALA A 264 17.84 3.63 4.36
N ASP A 265 18.90 2.82 4.52
CA ASP A 265 20.20 3.02 3.87
C ASP A 265 20.13 2.94 2.34
N GLN A 266 19.14 2.20 1.78
CA GLN A 266 18.86 2.18 0.35
C GLN A 266 17.99 3.36 -0.14
N GLY A 267 17.64 4.30 0.75
CA GLY A 267 16.84 5.47 0.44
C GLY A 267 15.33 5.24 0.45
N ILE A 268 14.85 4.15 1.06
CA ILE A 268 13.44 3.92 1.35
C ILE A 268 13.08 4.72 2.61
N SER A 269 12.34 5.80 2.44
CA SER A 269 11.95 6.68 3.55
C SER A 269 10.75 6.15 4.36
N ARG A 270 10.03 5.17 3.83
CA ARG A 270 8.86 4.60 4.47
C ARG A 270 8.71 3.11 4.19
N ALA A 271 8.66 2.30 5.25
CA ALA A 271 8.31 0.89 5.16
C ALA A 271 6.85 0.69 5.63
N GLN A 272 6.03 0.10 4.77
CA GLN A 272 4.67 -0.26 5.10
C GLN A 272 4.61 -1.73 5.53
N LEU A 273 4.53 -1.96 6.83
CA LEU A 273 4.62 -3.30 7.41
C LEU A 273 3.29 -4.05 7.28
N SER A 274 3.33 -5.25 6.71
CA SER A 274 2.24 -6.20 6.61
C SER A 274 2.65 -7.53 7.27
N PRO A 275 2.41 -7.68 8.57
CA PRO A 275 2.81 -8.88 9.28
C PRO A 275 1.87 -10.05 8.99
N PHE A 276 2.40 -11.27 9.12
CA PHE A 276 1.59 -12.50 9.11
C PHE A 276 0.92 -12.76 10.48
N ASP A 277 1.45 -12.15 11.53
CA ASP A 277 0.95 -12.22 12.90
C ASP A 277 0.81 -10.79 13.45
N ASP A 278 -0.40 -10.43 13.89
CA ASP A 278 -0.72 -9.08 14.37
C ASP A 278 0.16 -8.64 15.56
N ALA A 279 0.60 -9.60 16.43
CA ALA A 279 1.49 -9.31 17.54
C ALA A 279 2.93 -8.95 17.10
N SER A 280 3.31 -9.20 15.85
CA SER A 280 4.62 -8.80 15.31
C SER A 280 4.87 -7.30 15.45
N LEU A 281 3.84 -6.47 15.25
CA LEU A 281 4.00 -5.02 15.32
C LEU A 281 4.22 -4.54 16.75
N ASP A 282 3.56 -5.16 17.73
CA ASP A 282 3.77 -4.86 19.14
C ASP A 282 5.18 -5.28 19.60
N ARG A 283 5.72 -6.38 19.06
CA ARG A 283 7.10 -6.82 19.31
C ARG A 283 8.14 -5.92 18.65
N LEU A 284 7.81 -5.34 17.50
CA LEU A 284 8.70 -4.42 16.77
C LEU A 284 8.70 -3.00 17.35
N ALA A 285 7.60 -2.54 17.96
CA ALA A 285 7.47 -1.18 18.45
C ALA A 285 8.67 -0.70 19.32
N PRO A 286 9.21 -1.47 20.28
CA PRO A 286 10.36 -1.04 21.08
C PRO A 286 11.65 -0.82 20.29
N HIS A 287 11.75 -1.34 19.07
CA HIS A 287 12.92 -1.23 18.19
C HIS A 287 12.75 -0.14 17.11
N LEU A 288 11.52 0.39 16.94
CA LEU A 288 11.18 1.34 15.86
C LEU A 288 10.71 2.71 16.37
N LEU A 289 10.19 2.78 17.59
CA LEU A 289 9.66 3.96 18.27
C LEU A 289 10.55 4.35 19.46
#